data_42b1e673351ab381c86453bcdf6cb018
#
_entry.id   42b1e673351ab381c86453bcdf6cb018
#
_cell.length_a   1.000
_cell.length_b   1.000
_cell.length_c   1.000
_cell.angle_alpha   90.00
_cell.angle_beta   90.00
_cell.angle_gamma   90.00
#
_symmetry.space_group_name_H-M   'P 1'
#
loop_
_entity.id
_entity.type
_entity.pdbx_description
1 polymer ?
#
loop_
_entity_poly.entity_id
_entity_poly.type
_entity_poly.pdbx_seq_one_letter_code
_entity_poly.pdbx_strand_id
1 'polypeptide(L)'
;SEMCIRDRGDTAEAWRTVAIVYAIIGLIVNTLSVFSVKELPEEEFVDTTDKAEIEKDEKYGLVEAAKLLVSNKYYLMICVTYILQQIYGAMISMGTYYTAHILGDKNLFGVFSWAINIPLIIALVFTPTLVAKMHGMYKLNVGSYALATVARALVVVAGYTGSGDVKMMLLFTAIAALGQGPWQGDMNAVIASCSEYTWLTKHKRVDGTMYSCTSLGVKLGGGLGTAITSWLLAFSNYDKAL
;
A
#
# COMPACT_ATOMS: atom_id res chain seq x y z
N SER A 1 8.17 -3.15 41.92
CA SER A 1 6.91 -2.41 41.57
C SER A 1 6.90 -1.89 40.13
N GLU A 2 8.04 -1.75 39.45
CA GLU A 2 8.09 -1.32 38.02
C GLU A 2 7.72 -2.43 37.06
N MET A 3 7.91 -3.70 37.44
CA MET A 3 7.53 -4.85 36.63
C MET A 3 6.00 -4.97 36.42
N CYS A 4 5.20 -4.57 37.41
CA CYS A 4 3.73 -4.61 37.34
C CYS A 4 3.10 -3.55 36.42
N ILE A 5 3.80 -2.48 36.09
CA ILE A 5 3.26 -1.43 35.18
C ILE A 5 3.52 -1.83 33.72
N ARG A 6 4.59 -2.58 33.45
CA ARG A 6 4.96 -3.04 32.11
C ARG A 6 4.08 -4.19 31.61
N ASP A 7 3.51 -5.01 32.50
CA ASP A 7 2.67 -6.16 32.16
C ASP A 7 1.19 -5.81 31.92
N ARG A 8 0.74 -4.59 32.24
CA ARG A 8 -0.65 -4.18 32.02
C ARG A 8 -1.01 -3.90 30.56
N GLY A 9 -0.03 -3.75 29.68
CA GLY A 9 -0.25 -3.52 28.25
C GLY A 9 -0.61 -4.78 27.44
N ASP A 10 -0.24 -5.96 27.91
CA ASP A 10 -0.37 -7.23 27.20
C ASP A 10 -1.48 -8.15 27.77
N THR A 11 -2.42 -7.60 28.55
CA THR A 11 -3.53 -8.39 29.07
C THR A 11 -4.59 -8.65 28.01
N ALA A 12 -5.23 -9.84 28.07
CA ALA A 12 -6.33 -10.18 27.17
C ALA A 12 -7.48 -9.14 27.21
N GLU A 13 -7.69 -8.50 28.36
CA GLU A 13 -8.67 -7.43 28.52
C GLU A 13 -8.29 -6.15 27.77
N ALA A 14 -7.02 -5.76 27.79
CA ALA A 14 -6.54 -4.61 27.02
C ALA A 14 -6.72 -4.83 25.51
N TRP A 15 -6.36 -6.00 25.01
CA TRP A 15 -6.58 -6.38 23.62
C TRP A 15 -8.06 -6.39 23.23
N ARG A 16 -8.92 -6.93 24.10
CA ARG A 16 -10.37 -6.93 23.89
C ARG A 16 -10.92 -5.51 23.81
N THR A 17 -10.51 -4.63 24.72
CA THR A 17 -10.96 -3.24 24.76
C THR A 17 -10.55 -2.51 23.48
N VAL A 18 -9.30 -2.63 23.06
CA VAL A 18 -8.78 -2.04 21.83
C VAL A 18 -9.56 -2.58 20.61
N ALA A 19 -9.78 -3.88 20.53
CA ALA A 19 -10.53 -4.49 19.43
C ALA A 19 -11.98 -3.96 19.35
N ILE A 20 -12.66 -3.80 20.49
CA ILE A 20 -14.03 -3.25 20.55
C ILE A 20 -14.04 -1.79 20.08
N VAL A 21 -13.09 -0.97 20.55
CA VAL A 21 -13.00 0.44 20.14
C VAL A 21 -12.78 0.56 18.62
N TYR A 22 -11.85 -0.21 18.06
CA TYR A 22 -11.62 -0.22 16.61
C TYR A 22 -12.83 -0.73 15.82
N ALA A 23 -13.53 -1.75 16.34
CA ALA A 23 -14.73 -2.26 15.69
C ALA A 23 -15.86 -1.20 15.65
N ILE A 24 -16.06 -0.46 16.76
CA ILE A 24 -17.06 0.61 16.83
C ILE A 24 -16.69 1.75 15.87
N ILE A 25 -15.43 2.22 15.89
CA ILE A 25 -14.95 3.27 14.99
C ILE A 25 -15.11 2.81 13.54
N GLY A 26 -14.69 1.59 13.22
CA GLY A 26 -14.83 1.02 11.88
C GLY A 26 -16.28 0.94 11.43
N LEU A 27 -17.19 0.51 12.30
CA LEU A 27 -18.62 0.48 11.99
C LEU A 27 -19.16 1.88 11.68
N ILE A 28 -18.87 2.86 12.53
CA ILE A 28 -19.34 4.25 12.34
C ILE A 28 -18.81 4.82 11.01
N VAL A 29 -17.49 4.72 10.78
CA VAL A 29 -16.85 5.29 9.58
C VAL A 29 -17.37 4.64 8.31
N ASN A 30 -17.48 3.29 8.29
CA ASN A 30 -18.02 2.58 7.12
C ASN A 30 -19.49 2.92 6.87
N THR A 31 -20.31 3.01 7.92
CA THR A 31 -21.71 3.39 7.80
C THR A 31 -21.86 4.81 7.26
N LEU A 32 -21.10 5.75 7.81
CA LEU A 32 -21.09 7.14 7.31
C LEU A 32 -20.64 7.20 5.84
N SER A 33 -19.63 6.43 5.45
CA SER A 33 -19.16 6.37 4.06
C SER A 33 -20.26 5.91 3.12
N VAL A 34 -21.00 4.85 3.45
CA VAL A 34 -22.10 4.33 2.63
C VAL A 34 -23.22 5.37 2.47
N PHE A 35 -23.60 6.02 3.56
CA PHE A 35 -24.69 7.03 3.49
C PHE A 35 -24.26 8.38 2.91
N SER A 36 -22.97 8.68 2.87
CA SER A 36 -22.43 9.91 2.29
C SER A 36 -22.27 9.83 0.76
N VAL A 37 -22.14 8.62 0.21
CA VAL A 37 -22.05 8.43 -1.24
C VAL A 37 -23.45 8.47 -1.82
N LYS A 38 -23.75 9.52 -2.60
CA LYS A 38 -24.94 9.62 -3.41
C LYS A 38 -24.59 9.14 -4.81
N GLU A 39 -25.21 8.05 -5.24
CA GLU A 39 -25.10 7.62 -6.62
C GLU A 39 -25.71 8.70 -7.53
N LEU A 40 -24.95 9.11 -8.54
CA LEU A 40 -25.47 10.00 -9.58
C LEU A 40 -26.45 9.20 -10.45
N PRO A 41 -27.56 9.80 -10.90
CA PRO A 41 -28.48 9.13 -11.82
C PRO A 41 -27.75 8.66 -13.07
N GLU A 42 -28.04 7.46 -13.56
CA GLU A 42 -27.44 6.90 -14.78
C GLU A 42 -27.56 7.84 -16.00
N GLU A 43 -28.55 8.73 -15.99
CA GLU A 43 -28.80 9.70 -17.04
C GLU A 43 -27.72 10.79 -17.14
N GLU A 44 -26.99 11.09 -16.07
CA GLU A 44 -25.91 12.09 -16.08
C GLU A 44 -24.56 11.53 -16.59
N PHE A 45 -24.41 10.20 -16.66
CA PHE A 45 -23.18 9.55 -17.11
C PHE A 45 -23.14 9.27 -18.61
N VAL A 46 -24.24 9.48 -19.31
CA VAL A 46 -24.35 9.07 -20.69
C VAL A 46 -24.43 10.29 -21.58
N ASP A 47 -23.30 10.72 -22.10
CA ASP A 47 -23.32 11.43 -23.38
C ASP A 47 -24.02 10.52 -24.38
N THR A 48 -25.11 11.04 -24.98
CA THR A 48 -26.04 10.30 -25.85
C THR A 48 -25.38 9.62 -27.06
N THR A 49 -24.14 9.94 -27.35
CA THR A 49 -23.33 9.34 -28.40
C THR A 49 -22.78 7.95 -28.00
N ASP A 50 -22.57 7.72 -26.72
CA ASP A 50 -21.96 6.47 -26.23
C ASP A 50 -22.98 5.35 -25.96
N LYS A 51 -24.29 5.67 -25.83
CA LYS A 51 -25.32 4.62 -25.58
C LYS A 51 -25.38 3.56 -26.65
N ALA A 52 -25.22 3.94 -27.91
CA ALA A 52 -25.29 3.01 -29.05
C ALA A 52 -24.02 2.14 -29.16
N GLU A 53 -22.88 2.58 -28.58
CA GLU A 53 -21.64 1.81 -28.52
C GLU A 53 -21.57 0.93 -27.29
N ILE A 54 -22.16 1.35 -26.16
CA ILE A 54 -22.19 0.57 -24.90
C ILE A 54 -23.16 -0.61 -24.99
N GLU A 55 -24.27 -0.49 -25.70
CA GLU A 55 -25.20 -1.61 -25.93
C GLU A 55 -24.64 -2.72 -26.84
N LYS A 56 -23.60 -2.42 -27.60
CA LYS A 56 -22.84 -3.39 -28.40
C LYS A 56 -21.69 -4.04 -27.65
N ASP A 57 -21.49 -3.73 -26.35
CA ASP A 57 -20.48 -4.39 -25.53
C ASP A 57 -20.90 -5.87 -25.35
N GLU A 58 -20.46 -6.68 -26.30
CA GLU A 58 -20.61 -8.14 -26.25
C GLU A 58 -20.12 -8.61 -24.89
N LYS A 59 -20.96 -9.38 -24.18
CA LYS A 59 -20.62 -10.05 -22.94
C LYS A 59 -19.41 -10.94 -23.19
N TYR A 60 -18.20 -10.42 -22.99
CA TYR A 60 -16.99 -11.22 -23.10
C TYR A 60 -16.88 -12.19 -21.94
N GLY A 61 -16.46 -13.42 -22.22
CA GLY A 61 -16.23 -14.43 -21.20
C GLY A 61 -15.01 -14.10 -20.34
N LEU A 62 -14.96 -14.63 -19.11
CA LEU A 62 -13.83 -14.45 -18.18
C LEU A 62 -12.47 -14.76 -18.81
N VAL A 63 -12.41 -15.76 -19.70
CA VAL A 63 -11.18 -16.15 -20.41
C VAL A 63 -10.73 -15.06 -21.39
N GLU A 64 -11.66 -14.44 -22.08
CA GLU A 64 -11.38 -13.35 -23.01
C GLU A 64 -10.92 -12.09 -22.26
N ALA A 65 -11.57 -11.76 -21.14
CA ALA A 65 -11.13 -10.70 -20.27
C ALA A 65 -9.69 -10.92 -19.77
N ALA A 66 -9.38 -12.13 -19.28
CA ALA A 66 -8.04 -12.48 -18.84
C ALA A 66 -7.01 -12.34 -19.97
N LYS A 67 -7.36 -12.77 -21.20
CA LYS A 67 -6.48 -12.62 -22.37
C LYS A 67 -6.23 -11.17 -22.74
N LEU A 68 -7.25 -10.31 -22.66
CA LEU A 68 -7.11 -8.87 -22.87
C LEU A 68 -6.18 -8.23 -21.84
N LEU A 69 -6.32 -8.59 -20.56
CA LEU A 69 -5.48 -8.09 -19.47
C LEU A 69 -4.02 -8.50 -19.67
N VAL A 70 -3.76 -9.78 -19.93
CA VAL A 70 -2.39 -10.30 -20.13
C VAL A 70 -1.76 -9.73 -21.40
N SER A 71 -2.55 -9.38 -22.41
CA SER A 71 -2.04 -8.74 -23.63
C SER A 71 -1.66 -7.26 -23.42
N ASN A 72 -2.10 -6.63 -22.34
CA ASN A 72 -1.75 -5.25 -21.99
C ASN A 72 -0.44 -5.23 -21.17
N LYS A 73 0.66 -4.81 -21.80
CA LYS A 73 1.96 -4.71 -21.12
C LYS A 73 1.97 -3.80 -19.89
N TYR A 74 1.18 -2.74 -19.90
CA TYR A 74 1.08 -1.81 -18.76
C TYR A 74 0.36 -2.45 -17.58
N TYR A 75 -0.68 -3.24 -17.85
CA TYR A 75 -1.34 -4.04 -16.83
C TYR A 75 -0.38 -5.02 -16.13
N LEU A 76 0.43 -5.74 -16.92
CA LEU A 76 1.41 -6.66 -16.35
C LEU A 76 2.45 -5.92 -15.48
N MET A 77 2.91 -4.75 -15.92
CA MET A 77 3.83 -3.93 -15.13
C MET A 77 3.21 -3.51 -13.80
N ILE A 78 1.95 -3.10 -13.80
CA ILE A 78 1.23 -2.74 -12.58
C ILE A 78 1.05 -3.96 -11.67
N CYS A 79 0.68 -5.13 -12.20
CA CYS A 79 0.57 -6.36 -11.42
C CYS A 79 1.89 -6.69 -10.69
N VAL A 80 3.01 -6.64 -11.41
CA VAL A 80 4.33 -6.88 -10.82
C VAL A 80 4.64 -5.85 -9.74
N THR A 81 4.36 -4.58 -10.00
CA THR A 81 4.60 -3.50 -9.02
C THR A 81 3.76 -3.71 -7.76
N TYR A 82 2.49 -4.11 -7.91
CA TYR A 82 1.63 -4.43 -6.77
C TYR A 82 2.15 -5.59 -5.95
N ILE A 83 2.58 -6.67 -6.61
CA ILE A 83 3.17 -7.84 -5.94
C ILE A 83 4.42 -7.41 -5.14
N LEU A 84 5.33 -6.67 -5.77
CA LEU A 84 6.55 -6.19 -5.10
C LEU A 84 6.25 -5.26 -3.93
N GLN A 85 5.24 -4.39 -4.06
CA GLN A 85 4.82 -3.50 -2.99
C GLN A 85 4.23 -4.28 -1.79
N GLN A 86 3.48 -5.34 -2.05
CA GLN A 86 2.92 -6.18 -0.97
C GLN A 86 4.00 -7.04 -0.31
N ILE A 87 4.97 -7.55 -1.05
CA ILE A 87 6.17 -8.20 -0.49
C ILE A 87 6.89 -7.23 0.46
N TYR A 88 7.14 -6.01 0.01
CA TYR A 88 7.74 -4.98 0.84
C TYR A 88 6.91 -4.69 2.10
N GLY A 89 5.59 -4.55 1.97
CA GLY A 89 4.69 -4.33 3.11
C GLY A 89 4.75 -5.45 4.14
N ALA A 90 4.80 -6.70 3.70
CA ALA A 90 4.96 -7.85 4.59
C ALA A 90 6.33 -7.85 5.29
N MET A 91 7.38 -7.45 4.60
CA MET A 91 8.74 -7.38 5.18
C MET A 91 8.87 -6.28 6.26
N ILE A 92 8.06 -5.22 6.22
CA ILE A 92 8.03 -4.19 7.29
C ILE A 92 7.70 -4.84 8.66
N SER A 93 6.93 -5.91 8.69
CA SER A 93 6.61 -6.61 9.93
C SER A 93 7.84 -7.16 10.66
N MET A 94 8.98 -7.37 9.96
CA MET A 94 10.26 -7.70 10.59
C MET A 94 10.77 -6.59 11.51
N GLY A 95 10.31 -5.36 11.32
CA GLY A 95 10.65 -4.24 12.18
C GLY A 95 10.34 -4.48 13.65
N THR A 96 9.30 -5.28 13.96
CA THR A 96 8.98 -5.66 15.34
C THR A 96 10.08 -6.50 15.98
N TYR A 97 10.67 -7.43 15.22
CA TYR A 97 11.80 -8.25 15.69
C TYR A 97 13.06 -7.42 15.83
N TYR A 98 13.32 -6.56 14.86
CA TYR A 98 14.48 -5.67 14.87
C TYR A 98 14.46 -4.72 16.09
N THR A 99 13.33 -4.08 16.36
CA THR A 99 13.21 -3.17 17.50
C THR A 99 13.28 -3.89 18.83
N ALA A 100 12.72 -5.10 18.93
CA ALA A 100 12.73 -5.88 20.17
C ALA A 100 14.11 -6.45 20.51
N HIS A 101 14.86 -6.96 19.51
CA HIS A 101 16.09 -7.74 19.76
C HIS A 101 17.37 -6.95 19.49
N ILE A 102 17.36 -6.04 18.52
CA ILE A 102 18.56 -5.27 18.17
C ILE A 102 18.56 -3.91 18.88
N LEU A 103 17.42 -3.20 18.87
CA LEU A 103 17.30 -1.91 19.57
C LEU A 103 16.93 -2.05 21.06
N GLY A 104 16.51 -3.24 21.49
CA GLY A 104 16.21 -3.55 22.90
C GLY A 104 14.92 -2.93 23.45
N ASP A 105 14.11 -2.28 22.61
CA ASP A 105 12.84 -1.65 23.02
C ASP A 105 11.72 -1.95 22.02
N LYS A 106 10.75 -2.75 22.44
CA LYS A 106 9.57 -3.13 21.66
C LYS A 106 8.69 -1.92 21.31
N ASN A 107 8.69 -0.88 22.14
CA ASN A 107 7.84 0.28 21.92
C ASN A 107 8.32 1.15 20.75
N LEU A 108 9.59 1.04 20.37
CA LEU A 108 10.15 1.75 19.23
C LEU A 108 9.44 1.38 17.91
N PHE A 109 8.89 0.18 17.77
CA PHE A 109 8.12 -0.17 16.58
C PHE A 109 6.89 0.74 16.40
N GLY A 110 6.21 1.09 17.50
CA GLY A 110 5.13 2.08 17.47
C GLY A 110 5.60 3.45 16.97
N VAL A 111 6.76 3.91 17.45
CA VAL A 111 7.35 5.19 17.02
C VAL A 111 7.73 5.16 15.54
N PHE A 112 8.31 4.05 15.05
CA PHE A 112 8.59 3.85 13.62
C PHE A 112 7.29 3.83 12.79
N SER A 113 6.23 3.21 13.30
CA SER A 113 4.92 3.22 12.63
C SER A 113 4.36 4.64 12.49
N TRP A 114 4.51 5.50 13.49
CA TRP A 114 4.15 6.92 13.39
C TRP A 114 5.02 7.65 12.38
N ALA A 115 6.33 7.40 12.37
CA ALA A 115 7.27 7.99 11.42
C ALA A 115 7.00 7.56 9.97
N ILE A 116 6.33 6.43 9.75
CA ILE A 116 5.86 6.01 8.42
C ILE A 116 4.51 6.65 8.08
N ASN A 117 3.52 6.50 8.96
CA ASN A 117 2.13 6.83 8.61
C ASN A 117 1.87 8.33 8.53
N ILE A 118 2.42 9.16 9.43
CA ILE A 118 2.17 10.61 9.41
C ILE A 118 2.71 11.25 8.12
N PRO A 119 3.99 11.08 7.74
CA PRO A 119 4.50 11.64 6.48
C PRO A 119 3.80 11.07 5.25
N LEU A 120 3.42 9.79 5.28
CA LEU A 120 2.68 9.15 4.21
C LEU A 120 1.31 9.83 3.98
N ILE A 121 0.54 10.08 5.05
CA ILE A 121 -0.76 10.78 4.97
C ILE A 121 -0.56 12.19 4.41
N ILE A 122 0.45 12.92 4.87
CA ILE A 122 0.77 14.24 4.34
C ILE A 122 1.05 14.16 2.83
N ALA A 123 1.90 13.23 2.41
CA ALA A 123 2.22 13.04 1.00
C ALA A 123 0.99 12.68 0.16
N LEU A 124 0.09 11.82 0.66
CA LEU A 124 -1.16 11.45 0.00
C LEU A 124 -2.06 12.66 -0.26
N VAL A 125 -2.22 13.53 0.74
CA VAL A 125 -3.04 14.76 0.62
C VAL A 125 -2.48 15.70 -0.44
N PHE A 126 -1.16 15.81 -0.55
CA PHE A 126 -0.51 16.69 -1.54
C PHE A 126 -0.34 16.04 -2.92
N THR A 127 -0.51 14.74 -3.07
CA THR A 127 -0.32 14.03 -4.34
C THR A 127 -1.12 14.61 -5.50
N PRO A 128 -2.43 14.90 -5.41
CA PRO A 128 -3.18 15.47 -6.52
C PRO A 128 -2.61 16.81 -6.99
N THR A 129 -2.22 17.66 -6.05
CA THR A 129 -1.62 18.97 -6.34
C THR A 129 -0.26 18.82 -7.04
N LEU A 130 0.55 17.85 -6.61
CA LEU A 130 1.84 17.55 -7.19
C LEU A 130 1.70 17.00 -8.62
N VAL A 131 0.76 16.10 -8.85
CA VAL A 131 0.45 15.54 -10.19
C VAL A 131 0.02 16.65 -11.13
N ALA A 132 -0.86 17.55 -10.70
CA ALA A 132 -1.31 18.68 -11.50
C ALA A 132 -0.15 19.63 -11.85
N LYS A 133 0.73 19.94 -10.89
CA LYS A 133 1.87 20.83 -11.08
C LYS A 133 2.95 20.24 -11.98
N MET A 134 3.16 18.93 -11.92
CA MET A 134 4.17 18.23 -12.73
C MET A 134 3.64 17.78 -14.10
N HIS A 135 2.39 18.08 -14.42
CA HIS A 135 1.73 17.72 -15.69
C HIS A 135 1.83 16.21 -16.01
N GLY A 136 1.72 15.36 -15.01
CA GLY A 136 1.67 13.91 -15.19
C GLY A 136 2.21 13.11 -14.01
N MET A 137 1.76 11.88 -13.90
CA MET A 137 2.10 10.96 -12.80
C MET A 137 3.50 10.35 -12.94
N TYR A 138 3.98 10.14 -14.18
CA TYR A 138 5.23 9.40 -14.42
C TYR A 138 6.46 10.02 -13.76
N LYS A 139 6.71 11.31 -14.02
CA LYS A 139 7.89 12.02 -13.48
C LYS A 139 7.84 12.11 -11.96
N LEU A 140 6.64 12.36 -11.42
CA LEU A 140 6.41 12.40 -9.99
C LEU A 140 6.74 11.04 -9.35
N ASN A 141 6.20 9.95 -9.90
CA ASN A 141 6.40 8.61 -9.36
C ASN A 141 7.85 8.16 -9.42
N VAL A 142 8.53 8.37 -10.55
CA VAL A 142 9.94 8.01 -10.67
C VAL A 142 10.81 8.80 -9.67
N GLY A 143 10.61 10.10 -9.57
CA GLY A 143 11.37 10.95 -8.64
C GLY A 143 11.11 10.60 -7.18
N SER A 144 9.85 10.40 -6.81
CA SER A 144 9.45 10.08 -5.44
C SER A 144 9.91 8.68 -5.02
N TYR A 145 9.86 7.67 -5.90
CA TYR A 145 10.43 6.37 -5.63
C TYR A 145 11.96 6.37 -5.52
N ALA A 146 12.66 7.13 -6.36
CA ALA A 146 14.09 7.31 -6.24
C ALA A 146 14.45 7.90 -4.86
N LEU A 147 13.73 8.94 -4.43
CA LEU A 147 13.89 9.52 -3.10
C LEU A 147 13.64 8.49 -1.99
N ALA A 148 12.53 7.73 -2.08
CA ALA A 148 12.20 6.70 -1.11
C ALA A 148 13.27 5.61 -1.04
N THR A 149 13.82 5.18 -2.18
CA THR A 149 14.87 4.15 -2.25
C THR A 149 16.17 4.63 -1.59
N VAL A 150 16.61 5.84 -1.91
CA VAL A 150 17.81 6.43 -1.30
C VAL A 150 17.63 6.60 0.21
N ALA A 151 16.49 7.14 0.64
CA ALA A 151 16.20 7.32 2.06
C ALA A 151 16.20 5.97 2.81
N ARG A 152 15.64 4.90 2.23
CA ARG A 152 15.69 3.55 2.83
C ARG A 152 17.09 2.98 2.92
N ALA A 153 17.92 3.20 1.90
CA ALA A 153 19.32 2.81 1.96
C ALA A 153 20.04 3.54 3.12
N LEU A 154 19.74 4.81 3.34
CA LEU A 154 20.26 5.58 4.48
C LEU A 154 19.77 5.07 5.83
N VAL A 155 18.53 4.57 5.93
CA VAL A 155 18.04 3.88 7.15
C VAL A 155 18.89 2.66 7.47
N VAL A 156 19.23 1.86 6.46
CA VAL A 156 20.10 0.67 6.65
C VAL A 156 21.49 1.09 7.11
N VAL A 157 22.08 2.09 6.49
CA VAL A 157 23.40 2.62 6.88
C VAL A 157 23.37 3.14 8.31
N ALA A 158 22.37 3.94 8.68
CA ALA A 158 22.22 4.47 10.04
C ALA A 158 22.02 3.38 11.10
N GLY A 159 21.32 2.29 10.75
CA GLY A 159 21.12 1.14 11.64
C GLY A 159 22.34 0.24 11.77
N TYR A 160 23.16 0.12 10.71
CA TYR A 160 24.30 -0.80 10.67
C TYR A 160 25.59 -0.21 11.30
N THR A 161 25.73 1.11 11.33
CA THR A 161 26.96 1.79 11.84
C THR A 161 27.15 1.71 13.39
N GLY A 162 26.51 0.74 14.03
CA GLY A 162 26.93 0.22 15.35
C GLY A 162 26.42 0.95 16.59
N SER A 163 26.04 2.20 16.51
CA SER A 163 25.43 2.92 17.64
C SER A 163 23.93 3.11 17.52
N GLY A 164 23.32 2.55 16.43
CA GLY A 164 21.89 2.61 16.15
C GLY A 164 21.31 4.00 16.41
N ASP A 165 21.73 5.01 15.64
CA ASP A 165 21.13 6.34 15.83
C ASP A 165 19.65 6.31 15.42
N VAL A 166 18.81 5.93 16.39
CA VAL A 166 17.37 5.80 16.22
C VAL A 166 16.75 7.08 15.65
N LYS A 167 17.29 8.26 16.01
CA LYS A 167 16.78 9.53 15.49
C LYS A 167 17.02 9.68 14.01
N MET A 168 18.22 9.32 13.54
CA MET A 168 18.54 9.32 12.10
C MET A 168 17.73 8.28 11.34
N MET A 169 17.56 7.08 11.91
CA MET A 169 16.69 6.06 11.32
C MET A 169 15.25 6.54 11.17
N LEU A 170 14.68 7.18 12.19
CA LEU A 170 13.33 7.75 12.15
C LEU A 170 13.21 8.85 11.09
N LEU A 171 14.19 9.75 11.01
CA LEU A 171 14.20 10.82 10.03
C LEU A 171 14.21 10.26 8.60
N PHE A 172 15.12 9.32 8.29
CA PHE A 172 15.18 8.73 6.97
C PHE A 172 13.96 7.87 6.64
N THR A 173 13.37 7.22 7.64
CA THR A 173 12.10 6.49 7.50
C THR A 173 10.96 7.44 7.13
N ALA A 174 10.88 8.61 7.76
CA ALA A 174 9.89 9.63 7.43
C ALA A 174 10.08 10.18 6.00
N ILE A 175 11.32 10.45 5.59
CA ILE A 175 11.63 10.88 4.22
C ILE A 175 11.26 9.80 3.20
N ALA A 176 11.54 8.52 3.49
CA ALA A 176 11.16 7.41 2.65
C ALA A 176 9.63 7.28 2.50
N ALA A 177 8.89 7.52 3.58
CA ALA A 177 7.43 7.50 3.57
C ALA A 177 6.85 8.65 2.73
N LEU A 178 7.42 9.85 2.81
CA LEU A 178 7.06 10.97 1.91
C LEU A 178 7.26 10.60 0.44
N GLY A 179 8.37 9.96 0.12
CA GLY A 179 8.65 9.51 -1.26
C GLY A 179 7.72 8.38 -1.74
N GLN A 180 7.14 7.60 -0.84
CA GLN A 180 6.19 6.53 -1.20
C GLN A 180 4.76 7.04 -1.44
N GLY A 181 4.40 8.18 -0.85
CA GLY A 181 3.03 8.72 -0.88
C GLY A 181 2.46 8.94 -2.27
N PRO A 182 3.16 9.64 -3.19
CA PRO A 182 2.62 9.92 -4.51
C PRO A 182 2.17 8.68 -5.27
N TRP A 183 2.99 7.64 -5.34
CA TRP A 183 2.62 6.38 -5.96
C TRP A 183 1.37 5.75 -5.33
N GLN A 184 1.30 5.72 -4.01
CA GLN A 184 0.16 5.13 -3.32
C GLN A 184 -1.12 5.95 -3.53
N GLY A 185 -0.96 7.28 -3.71
CA GLY A 185 -2.08 8.20 -3.94
C GLY A 185 -2.65 8.14 -5.35
N ASP A 186 -1.81 7.96 -6.37
CA ASP A 186 -2.24 7.98 -7.77
C ASP A 186 -2.41 6.59 -8.41
N MET A 187 -2.17 5.52 -7.67
CA MET A 187 -2.19 4.16 -8.18
C MET A 187 -3.51 3.76 -8.85
N ASN A 188 -4.64 4.15 -8.27
CA ASN A 188 -5.94 3.90 -8.87
C ASN A 188 -6.12 4.66 -10.19
N ALA A 189 -5.59 5.86 -10.30
CA ALA A 189 -5.60 6.64 -11.54
C ALA A 189 -4.72 6.00 -12.61
N VAL A 190 -3.59 5.40 -12.23
CA VAL A 190 -2.72 4.65 -13.15
C VAL A 190 -3.44 3.40 -13.67
N ILE A 191 -4.17 2.66 -12.82
CA ILE A 191 -4.97 1.50 -13.23
C ILE A 191 -6.07 1.93 -14.20
N ALA A 192 -6.78 3.02 -13.91
CA ALA A 192 -7.80 3.59 -14.80
C ALA A 192 -7.21 3.96 -16.17
N SER A 193 -6.04 4.60 -16.20
CA SER A 193 -5.33 4.92 -17.44
C SER A 193 -4.94 3.68 -18.26
N CYS A 194 -4.65 2.56 -17.59
CA CYS A 194 -4.41 1.30 -18.28
C CYS A 194 -5.68 0.69 -18.88
N SER A 195 -6.83 0.89 -18.25
CA SER A 195 -8.11 0.51 -18.82
C SER A 195 -8.44 1.33 -20.07
N GLU A 196 -8.25 2.63 -20.00
CA GLU A 196 -8.44 3.52 -21.16
C GLU A 196 -7.50 3.16 -22.32
N TYR A 197 -6.24 2.81 -22.03
CA TYR A 197 -5.34 2.29 -23.07
C TYR A 197 -5.87 1.01 -23.73
N THR A 198 -6.50 0.11 -22.98
CA THR A 198 -7.11 -1.10 -23.55
C THR A 198 -8.31 -0.74 -24.42
N TRP A 199 -9.12 0.21 -23.98
CA TRP A 199 -10.23 0.75 -24.78
C TRP A 199 -9.76 1.34 -26.13
N LEU A 200 -8.75 2.21 -26.08
CA LEU A 200 -8.21 2.84 -27.30
C LEU A 200 -7.57 1.86 -28.26
N THR A 201 -6.99 0.75 -27.78
CA THR A 201 -6.25 -0.19 -28.62
C THR A 201 -7.09 -1.38 -29.06
N LYS A 202 -8.06 -1.81 -28.27
CA LYS A 202 -8.84 -3.05 -28.50
C LYS A 202 -10.34 -2.78 -28.63
N HIS A 203 -10.80 -1.55 -28.41
CA HIS A 203 -12.22 -1.16 -28.40
C HIS A 203 -13.09 -2.03 -27.48
N LYS A 204 -12.51 -2.51 -26.37
CA LYS A 204 -13.20 -3.29 -25.34
C LYS A 204 -12.96 -2.69 -23.95
N ARG A 205 -14.05 -2.50 -23.19
CA ARG A 205 -13.97 -2.01 -21.81
C ARG A 205 -13.79 -3.17 -20.85
N VAL A 206 -12.73 -3.11 -20.02
CA VAL A 206 -12.40 -4.14 -19.03
C VAL A 206 -12.18 -3.51 -17.64
N ASP A 207 -12.84 -2.40 -17.36
CA ASP A 207 -12.62 -1.56 -16.19
C ASP A 207 -12.70 -2.38 -14.89
N GLY A 208 -13.78 -3.11 -14.68
CA GLY A 208 -13.96 -3.91 -13.47
C GLY A 208 -12.91 -5.00 -13.28
N THR A 209 -12.50 -5.67 -14.36
CA THR A 209 -11.47 -6.73 -14.30
C THR A 209 -10.05 -6.17 -14.21
N MET A 210 -9.82 -4.92 -14.66
CA MET A 210 -8.52 -4.27 -14.56
C MET A 210 -8.06 -4.14 -13.09
N TYR A 211 -8.98 -3.89 -12.15
CA TYR A 211 -8.67 -3.82 -10.73
C TYR A 211 -8.33 -5.17 -10.08
N SER A 212 -8.45 -6.29 -10.81
CA SER A 212 -8.05 -7.60 -10.30
C SER A 212 -6.55 -7.69 -9.95
N CYS A 213 -5.70 -6.82 -10.54
CA CYS A 213 -4.29 -6.71 -10.20
C CYS A 213 -4.05 -6.39 -8.72
N THR A 214 -4.95 -5.62 -8.09
CA THR A 214 -4.85 -5.29 -6.66
C THR A 214 -5.06 -6.52 -5.80
N SER A 215 -6.10 -7.31 -6.09
CA SER A 215 -6.40 -8.56 -5.38
C SER A 215 -5.31 -9.62 -5.59
N LEU A 216 -4.80 -9.74 -6.81
CA LEU A 216 -3.68 -10.62 -7.14
C LEU A 216 -2.43 -10.21 -6.37
N GLY A 217 -2.09 -8.90 -6.38
CA GLY A 217 -0.95 -8.36 -5.67
C GLY A 217 -1.03 -8.62 -4.16
N VAL A 218 -2.18 -8.36 -3.53
CA VAL A 218 -2.37 -8.58 -2.10
C VAL A 218 -2.20 -10.06 -1.73
N LYS A 219 -2.80 -10.98 -2.48
CA LYS A 219 -2.75 -12.42 -2.18
C LYS A 219 -1.38 -13.02 -2.47
N LEU A 220 -0.85 -12.82 -3.67
CA LEU A 220 0.46 -13.36 -4.04
C LEU A 220 1.61 -12.63 -3.35
N GLY A 221 1.59 -11.29 -3.37
CA GLY A 221 2.66 -10.50 -2.76
C GLY A 221 2.70 -10.62 -1.25
N GLY A 222 1.54 -10.62 -0.57
CA GLY A 222 1.45 -10.84 0.86
C GLY A 222 1.93 -12.25 1.27
N GLY A 223 1.50 -13.30 0.54
CA GLY A 223 1.95 -14.67 0.76
C GLY A 223 3.45 -14.85 0.54
N LEU A 224 3.97 -14.37 -0.58
CA LEU A 224 5.41 -14.40 -0.87
C LEU A 224 6.22 -13.58 0.14
N GLY A 225 5.73 -12.41 0.52
CA GLY A 225 6.40 -11.54 1.47
C GLY A 225 6.52 -12.18 2.86
N THR A 226 5.45 -12.82 3.35
CA THR A 226 5.50 -13.55 4.63
C THR A 226 6.44 -14.76 4.57
N ALA A 227 6.45 -15.49 3.45
CA ALA A 227 7.37 -16.61 3.25
C ALA A 227 8.85 -16.13 3.24
N ILE A 228 9.15 -15.07 2.48
CA ILE A 228 10.50 -14.48 2.43
C ILE A 228 10.92 -14.01 3.82
N THR A 229 10.04 -13.33 4.55
CA THR A 229 10.29 -12.86 5.92
C THR A 229 10.64 -14.02 6.84
N SER A 230 9.87 -15.11 6.78
CA SER A 230 10.11 -16.31 7.60
C SER A 230 11.44 -17.00 7.24
N TRP A 231 11.77 -17.09 5.95
CA TRP A 231 13.05 -17.65 5.50
C TRP A 231 14.24 -16.80 5.94
N LEU A 232 14.15 -15.47 5.85
CA LEU A 232 15.20 -14.57 6.29
C LEU A 232 15.45 -14.71 7.81
N LEU A 233 14.40 -14.82 8.60
CA LEU A 233 14.53 -15.09 10.05
C LEU A 233 15.19 -16.45 10.33
N ALA A 234 14.81 -17.50 9.60
CA ALA A 234 15.40 -18.81 9.72
C ALA A 234 16.89 -18.81 9.33
N PHE A 235 17.27 -18.15 8.24
CA PHE A 235 18.66 -18.02 7.80
C PHE A 235 19.52 -17.19 8.76
N SER A 236 18.92 -16.23 9.45
CA SER A 236 19.63 -15.41 10.44
C SER A 236 19.86 -16.13 11.79
N ASN A 237 19.51 -17.41 11.88
CA ASN A 237 19.54 -18.19 13.13
C ASN A 237 18.78 -17.50 14.28
N TYR A 238 17.68 -16.83 13.95
CA TYR A 238 16.83 -16.21 14.94
C TYR A 238 16.17 -17.29 15.81
N ASP A 239 16.61 -17.39 17.07
CA ASP A 239 16.01 -18.28 18.07
C ASP A 239 15.09 -17.47 18.99
N LYS A 240 13.85 -17.96 19.17
CA LYS A 240 12.91 -17.37 20.13
C LYS A 240 13.31 -17.56 21.59
N ALA A 241 14.32 -18.39 21.85
CA ALA A 241 14.81 -18.72 23.19
C ALA A 241 15.80 -17.69 23.74
N LEU A 242 16.21 -16.70 22.97
CA LEU A 242 16.98 -15.55 23.38
C LEU A 242 16.05 -14.34 23.57
#